data_e3606e034ff46ddd5cbe113bce558c9e
#
_entry.id   e3606e034ff46ddd5cbe113bce558c9e
#
_cell.length_a   1.000
_cell.length_b   1.000
_cell.length_c   1.000
_cell.angle_alpha   90.00
_cell.angle_beta   90.00
_cell.angle_gamma   90.00
#
_symmetry.space_group_name_H-M   'P 1'
#
loop_
_entity.id
_entity.type
_entity.pdbx_description
1 polymer ?
#
loop_
_entity_poly.entity_id
_entity_poly.type
_entity_poly.pdbx_seq_one_letter_code
_entity_poly.pdbx_strand_id
1 'polypeptide(L)'
;MKSHSHSPLDSSTAHRQSAVLGWALKGILVLLLSYAIGWVLEQYQWATYQFPQTVLWCSVPYAITSYWLYNGAYLPQFEERRFLLVATAAPYLAAPLGFALLQQPYSRGAVLLVYLLSAAWFTLGHWRERGRYALSLAYLDSSVPMRLKELLGDASELSQQDIKLRPLAIPAASDAAPKVTDDTSALAGVVIDPQAPTDAVRERLISDLRLQHVRLYSVEAVAELISGRKMLSNLQAQDLWALDGNPAYDTVKRLTDIGLTLAALPLWLPLCLAAGLAVKLNTPGPMLFSQIRIGRNGREFRIWKLRSMRHEEATTARFAQPNDDRVTSVGKIIRRTRLDELPQLWNVLKGDMSLIGPRPEQAEFVRVFAHRIPAYPYRHLVRPGLTGWAQVQQGYAEGEEQTAVKLSYDLYYVAHYSLALDLLIAYKTARILFTGFGAR
;
A
#
# COMPACT_ATOMS: atom_id res chain seq x y z
N MET A 1 15.10 -1.44 29.95
CA MET A 1 14.00 -0.48 29.85
C MET A 1 13.74 -0.28 28.36
N LYS A 2 12.71 -0.92 27.81
CA LYS A 2 12.31 -0.74 26.39
C LYS A 2 11.49 0.55 26.33
N SER A 3 12.07 1.64 25.88
CA SER A 3 11.32 2.81 25.51
C SER A 3 10.60 2.46 24.18
N HIS A 4 9.31 2.17 24.25
CA HIS A 4 8.45 2.17 23.09
C HIS A 4 8.38 3.61 22.58
N SER A 5 9.21 3.94 21.60
CA SER A 5 9.01 5.11 20.78
C SER A 5 7.78 4.85 19.91
N HIS A 6 6.58 5.14 20.43
CA HIS A 6 5.37 5.18 19.61
C HIS A 6 5.59 6.22 18.53
N SER A 7 5.53 5.78 17.28
CA SER A 7 5.60 6.68 16.13
C SER A 7 4.48 7.71 16.26
N PRO A 8 4.72 9.00 15.94
CA PRO A 8 3.69 10.05 16.02
C PRO A 8 2.42 9.73 15.19
N LEU A 9 2.52 8.82 14.24
CA LEU A 9 1.40 8.30 13.44
C LEU A 9 0.41 7.45 14.26
N ASP A 10 0.85 6.79 15.36
CA ASP A 10 0.02 5.81 16.07
C ASP A 10 -1.25 6.41 16.69
N SER A 11 -1.24 7.65 17.08
CA SER A 11 -2.35 8.24 17.82
C SER A 11 -3.41 8.90 16.93
N SER A 12 -3.06 9.46 15.76
CA SER A 12 -4.04 9.90 14.76
C SER A 12 -4.73 8.69 14.12
N THR A 13 -3.94 7.65 13.87
CA THR A 13 -4.44 6.37 13.40
C THR A 13 -5.34 5.72 14.44
N ALA A 14 -5.00 5.75 15.75
CA ALA A 14 -5.84 5.19 16.80
C ALA A 14 -7.21 5.88 16.90
N HIS A 15 -7.26 7.22 16.80
CA HIS A 15 -8.53 7.95 16.81
C HIS A 15 -9.36 7.64 15.56
N ARG A 16 -8.72 7.56 14.41
CA ARG A 16 -9.35 7.18 13.15
C ARG A 16 -9.83 5.73 13.16
N GLN A 17 -9.05 4.82 13.72
CA GLN A 17 -9.43 3.44 13.93
C GLN A 17 -10.65 3.31 14.85
N SER A 18 -10.71 4.07 15.95
CA SER A 18 -11.87 4.06 16.85
C SER A 18 -13.14 4.55 16.17
N ALA A 19 -13.02 5.56 15.30
CA ALA A 19 -14.14 6.07 14.51
C ALA A 19 -14.63 5.04 13.48
N VAL A 20 -13.71 4.40 12.75
CA VAL A 20 -14.05 3.31 11.81
C VAL A 20 -14.71 2.14 12.53
N LEU A 21 -14.21 1.75 13.70
CA LEU A 21 -14.82 0.70 14.51
C LEU A 21 -16.22 1.08 14.98
N GLY A 22 -16.39 2.29 15.50
CA GLY A 22 -17.70 2.80 15.92
C GLY A 22 -18.71 2.86 14.78
N TRP A 23 -18.26 3.22 13.57
CA TRP A 23 -19.10 3.21 12.38
C TRP A 23 -19.43 1.79 11.90
N ALA A 24 -18.48 0.88 11.93
CA ALA A 24 -18.67 -0.53 11.61
C ALA A 24 -19.69 -1.20 12.55
N LEU A 25 -19.61 -0.93 13.87
CA LEU A 25 -20.56 -1.46 14.83
C LEU A 25 -21.99 -0.94 14.56
N LYS A 26 -22.15 0.36 14.26
CA LYS A 26 -23.46 0.92 13.87
C LYS A 26 -23.97 0.31 12.56
N GLY A 27 -23.07 -0.11 11.67
CA GLY A 27 -23.41 -0.74 10.40
C GLY A 27 -23.96 -2.17 10.52
N ILE A 28 -23.94 -2.80 11.70
CA ILE A 28 -24.68 -4.04 11.94
C ILE A 28 -26.17 -3.84 11.62
N LEU A 29 -26.68 -2.61 11.74
CA LEU A 29 -28.03 -2.26 11.28
C LEU A 29 -28.25 -2.56 9.80
N VAL A 30 -27.21 -2.47 8.96
CA VAL A 30 -27.29 -2.81 7.53
C VAL A 30 -27.60 -4.31 7.37
N LEU A 31 -26.96 -5.17 8.15
CA LEU A 31 -27.23 -6.62 8.12
C LEU A 31 -28.64 -6.92 8.61
N LEU A 32 -29.07 -6.28 9.70
CA LEU A 32 -30.42 -6.44 10.24
C LEU A 32 -31.48 -5.98 9.25
N LEU A 33 -31.26 -4.83 8.61
CA LEU A 33 -32.17 -4.31 7.57
C LEU A 33 -32.22 -5.25 6.37
N SER A 34 -31.08 -5.74 5.91
CA SER A 34 -31.01 -6.70 4.80
C SER A 34 -31.73 -8.00 5.13
N TYR A 35 -31.60 -8.46 6.38
CA TYR A 35 -32.29 -9.66 6.85
C TYR A 35 -33.82 -9.45 6.88
N ALA A 36 -34.27 -8.31 7.42
CA ALA A 36 -35.69 -7.96 7.46
C ALA A 36 -36.28 -7.84 6.04
N ILE A 37 -35.55 -7.20 5.11
CA ILE A 37 -35.96 -7.15 3.71
C ILE A 37 -36.08 -8.56 3.14
N GLY A 38 -35.07 -9.41 3.37
CA GLY A 38 -35.07 -10.79 2.89
C GLY A 38 -36.25 -11.61 3.41
N TRP A 39 -36.55 -11.45 4.69
CA TRP A 39 -37.69 -12.12 5.33
C TRP A 39 -39.03 -11.68 4.74
N VAL A 40 -39.20 -10.37 4.49
CA VAL A 40 -40.40 -9.85 3.82
C VAL A 40 -40.52 -10.38 2.40
N LEU A 41 -39.43 -10.35 1.63
CA LEU A 41 -39.42 -10.85 0.22
C LEU A 41 -39.75 -12.34 0.15
N GLU A 42 -39.29 -13.13 1.15
CA GLU A 42 -39.63 -14.55 1.24
C GLU A 42 -41.13 -14.75 1.51
N GLN A 43 -41.74 -13.99 2.41
CA GLN A 43 -43.18 -14.06 2.71
C GLN A 43 -44.05 -13.79 1.45
N TYR A 44 -43.61 -12.89 0.59
CA TYR A 44 -44.30 -12.60 -0.67
C TYR A 44 -43.89 -13.50 -1.83
N GLN A 45 -43.10 -14.55 -1.58
CA GLN A 45 -42.57 -15.49 -2.59
C GLN A 45 -41.70 -14.81 -3.67
N TRP A 46 -41.20 -13.59 -3.43
CA TRP A 46 -40.30 -12.88 -4.33
C TRP A 46 -38.83 -13.31 -4.13
N ALA A 47 -38.54 -13.99 -3.02
CA ALA A 47 -37.22 -14.55 -2.74
C ALA A 47 -37.35 -16.00 -2.28
N THR A 48 -36.28 -16.77 -2.46
CA THR A 48 -36.16 -18.14 -1.94
C THR A 48 -35.80 -18.13 -0.46
N TYR A 49 -36.08 -19.21 0.28
CA TYR A 49 -35.69 -19.39 1.69
C TYR A 49 -34.17 -19.23 1.94
N GLN A 50 -33.37 -19.33 0.87
CA GLN A 50 -31.91 -19.13 0.94
C GLN A 50 -31.54 -17.65 1.11
N PHE A 51 -32.45 -16.70 0.88
CA PHE A 51 -32.14 -15.29 0.93
C PHE A 51 -31.78 -14.82 2.35
N PRO A 52 -32.61 -15.00 3.39
CA PRO A 52 -32.27 -14.62 4.76
C PRO A 52 -31.03 -15.36 5.29
N GLN A 53 -30.89 -16.66 4.98
CA GLN A 53 -29.73 -17.45 5.36
C GLN A 53 -28.45 -16.90 4.72
N THR A 54 -28.48 -16.52 3.43
CA THR A 54 -27.35 -15.89 2.74
C THR A 54 -26.97 -14.57 3.40
N VAL A 55 -27.95 -13.76 3.82
CA VAL A 55 -27.66 -12.49 4.53
C VAL A 55 -26.91 -12.75 5.83
N LEU A 56 -27.27 -13.77 6.60
CA LEU A 56 -26.53 -14.14 7.82
C LEU A 56 -25.07 -14.49 7.51
N TRP A 57 -24.82 -15.28 6.46
CA TRP A 57 -23.47 -15.61 6.01
C TRP A 57 -22.70 -14.37 5.49
N CYS A 58 -23.38 -13.35 4.98
CA CYS A 58 -22.77 -12.09 4.57
C CYS A 58 -22.22 -11.27 5.76
N SER A 59 -22.48 -11.66 7.01
CA SER A 59 -21.80 -11.12 8.18
C SER A 59 -20.27 -11.33 8.10
N VAL A 60 -19.80 -12.41 7.48
CA VAL A 60 -18.36 -12.70 7.28
C VAL A 60 -17.70 -11.68 6.34
N PRO A 61 -18.14 -11.47 5.08
CA PRO A 61 -17.58 -10.43 4.23
C PRO A 61 -17.77 -9.02 4.82
N TYR A 62 -18.84 -8.76 5.58
CA TYR A 62 -19.02 -7.49 6.30
C TYR A 62 -17.93 -7.30 7.38
N ALA A 63 -17.66 -8.31 8.19
CA ALA A 63 -16.61 -8.25 9.20
C ALA A 63 -15.22 -8.08 8.58
N ILE A 64 -14.94 -8.78 7.48
CA ILE A 64 -13.68 -8.64 6.72
C ILE A 64 -13.54 -7.20 6.19
N THR A 65 -14.60 -6.65 5.59
CA THR A 65 -14.62 -5.25 5.12
C THR A 65 -14.31 -4.28 6.27
N SER A 66 -14.99 -4.45 7.41
CA SER A 66 -14.79 -3.62 8.60
C SER A 66 -13.35 -3.69 9.12
N TYR A 67 -12.79 -4.88 9.17
CA TYR A 67 -11.41 -5.12 9.60
C TYR A 67 -10.40 -4.49 8.62
N TRP A 68 -10.63 -4.61 7.30
CA TRP A 68 -9.75 -4.02 6.30
C TRP A 68 -9.79 -2.49 6.36
N LEU A 69 -10.97 -1.89 6.50
CA LEU A 69 -11.10 -0.44 6.66
C LEU A 69 -10.43 0.06 7.94
N TYR A 70 -10.54 -0.71 9.03
CA TYR A 70 -9.84 -0.42 10.28
C TYR A 70 -8.31 -0.38 10.07
N ASN A 71 -7.74 -1.38 9.40
CA ASN A 71 -6.31 -1.41 9.09
C ASN A 71 -5.91 -0.40 8.00
N GLY A 72 -6.84 0.02 7.15
CA GLY A 72 -6.62 1.02 6.11
C GLY A 72 -6.34 2.43 6.63
N ALA A 73 -6.54 2.67 7.93
CA ALA A 73 -6.23 3.96 8.57
C ALA A 73 -4.74 4.37 8.47
N TYR A 74 -3.85 3.43 8.15
CA TYR A 74 -2.41 3.67 7.94
C TYR A 74 -2.03 4.00 6.49
N LEU A 75 -2.99 4.02 5.57
CA LEU A 75 -2.70 4.29 4.16
C LEU A 75 -2.49 5.79 3.89
N PRO A 76 -1.73 6.15 2.84
CA PRO A 76 -1.64 7.52 2.38
C PRO A 76 -3.04 8.12 2.10
N GLN A 77 -3.26 9.37 2.48
CA GLN A 77 -4.59 9.99 2.41
C GLN A 77 -5.17 10.01 0.99
N PHE A 78 -4.34 10.20 -0.03
CA PHE A 78 -4.79 10.25 -1.42
C PHE A 78 -5.27 8.87 -1.96
N GLU A 79 -4.97 7.77 -1.26
CA GLU A 79 -5.37 6.42 -1.66
C GLU A 79 -6.62 5.90 -0.93
N GLU A 80 -7.12 6.64 0.06
CA GLU A 80 -8.25 6.19 0.88
C GLU A 80 -9.50 5.85 0.08
N ARG A 81 -9.85 6.69 -0.90
CA ARG A 81 -11.03 6.45 -1.74
C ARG A 81 -10.90 5.16 -2.53
N ARG A 82 -9.70 4.90 -3.07
CA ARG A 82 -9.44 3.68 -3.83
C ARG A 82 -9.45 2.46 -2.93
N PHE A 83 -8.89 2.60 -1.74
CA PHE A 83 -8.90 1.53 -0.76
C PHE A 83 -10.31 1.23 -0.25
N LEU A 84 -11.14 2.23 -0.02
CA LEU A 84 -12.55 2.05 0.34
C LEU A 84 -13.29 1.17 -0.68
N LEU A 85 -13.11 1.43 -1.98
CA LEU A 85 -13.70 0.62 -3.04
C LEU A 85 -13.22 -0.85 -2.98
N VAL A 86 -11.92 -1.06 -2.80
CA VAL A 86 -11.35 -2.42 -2.73
C VAL A 86 -11.81 -3.15 -1.48
N ALA A 87 -11.75 -2.49 -0.33
CA ALA A 87 -12.14 -3.07 0.95
C ALA A 87 -13.62 -3.45 1.01
N THR A 88 -14.48 -2.67 0.33
CA THR A 88 -15.92 -2.96 0.27
C THR A 88 -16.27 -4.00 -0.79
N ALA A 89 -15.60 -4.03 -1.95
CA ALA A 89 -15.96 -4.92 -3.05
C ALA A 89 -15.34 -6.33 -2.93
N ALA A 90 -14.06 -6.43 -2.58
CA ALA A 90 -13.33 -7.69 -2.67
C ALA A 90 -13.89 -8.82 -1.79
N PRO A 91 -14.31 -8.62 -0.51
CA PRO A 91 -14.88 -9.68 0.30
C PRO A 91 -16.19 -10.23 -0.28
N TYR A 92 -17.02 -9.37 -0.86
CA TYR A 92 -18.29 -9.79 -1.45
C TYR A 92 -18.12 -10.44 -2.82
N LEU A 93 -17.12 -10.07 -3.60
CA LEU A 93 -16.74 -10.76 -4.83
C LEU A 93 -16.18 -12.16 -4.55
N ALA A 94 -15.51 -12.34 -3.41
CA ALA A 94 -15.00 -13.65 -2.98
C ALA A 94 -16.08 -14.53 -2.32
N ALA A 95 -17.17 -13.96 -1.82
CA ALA A 95 -18.21 -14.70 -1.09
C ALA A 95 -18.81 -15.88 -1.90
N PRO A 96 -19.13 -15.78 -3.22
CA PRO A 96 -19.58 -16.90 -4.02
C PRO A 96 -18.62 -18.09 -4.02
N LEU A 97 -17.31 -17.83 -4.05
CA LEU A 97 -16.30 -18.87 -3.95
C LEU A 97 -16.32 -19.55 -2.57
N GLY A 98 -16.48 -18.76 -1.50
CA GLY A 98 -16.64 -19.28 -0.14
C GLY A 98 -17.86 -20.19 -0.01
N PHE A 99 -19.01 -19.78 -0.54
CA PHE A 99 -20.22 -20.61 -0.57
C PHE A 99 -20.01 -21.92 -1.34
N ALA A 100 -19.33 -21.84 -2.50
CA ALA A 100 -19.03 -23.03 -3.31
C ALA A 100 -18.09 -24.00 -2.57
N LEU A 101 -17.05 -23.51 -1.90
CA LEU A 101 -16.12 -24.33 -1.11
C LEU A 101 -16.79 -25.01 0.08
N LEU A 102 -17.73 -24.31 0.73
CA LEU A 102 -18.50 -24.84 1.86
C LEU A 102 -19.73 -25.67 1.42
N GLN A 103 -19.94 -25.82 0.10
CA GLN A 103 -21.10 -26.50 -0.49
C GLN A 103 -22.44 -25.96 0.02
N GLN A 104 -22.49 -24.65 0.33
CA GLN A 104 -23.68 -23.99 0.83
C GLN A 104 -24.48 -23.34 -0.32
N PRO A 105 -25.77 -23.60 -0.43
CA PRO A 105 -26.62 -22.88 -1.37
C PRO A 105 -26.74 -21.41 -0.94
N TYR A 106 -26.72 -20.49 -1.91
CA TYR A 106 -26.79 -19.06 -1.64
C TYR A 106 -27.62 -18.30 -2.69
N SER A 107 -28.15 -17.15 -2.28
CA SER A 107 -28.86 -16.22 -3.13
C SER A 107 -27.91 -15.11 -3.62
N ARG A 108 -27.68 -15.04 -4.95
CA ARG A 108 -26.88 -13.96 -5.57
C ARG A 108 -27.46 -12.57 -5.28
N GLY A 109 -28.80 -12.46 -5.26
CA GLY A 109 -29.49 -11.21 -4.93
C GLY A 109 -29.24 -10.76 -3.50
N ALA A 110 -29.19 -11.69 -2.53
CA ALA A 110 -28.84 -11.38 -1.15
C ALA A 110 -27.42 -10.84 -1.00
N VAL A 111 -26.43 -11.50 -1.65
CA VAL A 111 -25.04 -11.04 -1.63
C VAL A 111 -24.95 -9.63 -2.23
N LEU A 112 -25.61 -9.38 -3.36
CA LEU A 112 -25.61 -8.07 -4.02
C LEU A 112 -26.28 -7.00 -3.16
N LEU A 113 -27.43 -7.30 -2.52
CA LEU A 113 -28.12 -6.37 -1.66
C LEU A 113 -27.25 -5.95 -0.46
N VAL A 114 -26.67 -6.94 0.26
CA VAL A 114 -25.81 -6.67 1.40
C VAL A 114 -24.57 -5.88 0.99
N TYR A 115 -23.98 -6.22 -0.16
CA TYR A 115 -22.87 -5.45 -0.74
C TYR A 115 -23.24 -3.99 -0.97
N LEU A 116 -24.34 -3.72 -1.68
CA LEU A 116 -24.75 -2.35 -2.02
C LEU A 116 -25.05 -1.52 -0.78
N LEU A 117 -25.76 -2.10 0.20
CA LEU A 117 -26.05 -1.42 1.45
C LEU A 117 -24.80 -1.20 2.30
N SER A 118 -23.88 -2.17 2.35
CA SER A 118 -22.61 -2.02 3.06
C SER A 118 -21.71 -0.99 2.39
N ALA A 119 -21.60 -1.01 1.07
CA ALA A 119 -20.82 -0.02 0.31
C ALA A 119 -21.38 1.39 0.49
N ALA A 120 -22.70 1.57 0.44
CA ALA A 120 -23.35 2.85 0.72
C ALA A 120 -23.07 3.31 2.15
N TRP A 121 -23.19 2.41 3.14
CA TRP A 121 -22.92 2.71 4.53
C TRP A 121 -21.50 3.19 4.79
N PHE A 122 -20.51 2.45 4.31
CA PHE A 122 -19.11 2.84 4.51
C PHE A 122 -18.72 4.07 3.70
N THR A 123 -19.31 4.27 2.51
CA THR A 123 -19.11 5.48 1.71
C THR A 123 -19.71 6.71 2.42
N LEU A 124 -20.90 6.58 2.98
CA LEU A 124 -21.55 7.63 3.78
C LEU A 124 -20.72 7.96 5.02
N GLY A 125 -20.19 6.93 5.71
CA GLY A 125 -19.27 7.10 6.85
C GLY A 125 -18.04 7.88 6.46
N HIS A 126 -17.39 7.48 5.39
CA HIS A 126 -16.21 8.17 4.87
C HIS A 126 -16.51 9.63 4.50
N TRP A 127 -17.65 9.89 3.82
CA TRP A 127 -18.02 11.24 3.45
C TRP A 127 -18.36 12.12 4.66
N ARG A 128 -19.12 11.58 5.64
CA ARG A 128 -19.49 12.28 6.87
C ARG A 128 -18.29 12.64 7.74
N GLU A 129 -17.32 11.73 7.79
CA GLU A 129 -16.14 11.89 8.62
C GLU A 129 -15.03 12.67 7.92
N ARG A 130 -15.00 12.68 6.58
CA ARG A 130 -13.98 13.39 5.79
C ARG A 130 -13.93 14.89 6.11
N GLY A 131 -15.06 15.53 6.36
CA GLY A 131 -15.13 16.94 6.78
C GLY A 131 -14.62 17.19 8.21
N ARG A 132 -14.61 16.15 9.06
CA ARG A 132 -14.14 16.20 10.46
C ARG A 132 -12.67 15.84 10.58
N TYR A 133 -12.15 15.06 9.62
CA TYR A 133 -10.77 14.54 9.62
C TYR A 133 -9.88 15.12 8.51
N ALA A 134 -10.28 16.22 7.86
CA ALA A 134 -9.31 17.07 7.20
C ALA A 134 -8.23 17.36 8.25
N LEU A 135 -7.01 16.85 8.05
CA LEU A 135 -5.92 16.98 9.01
C LEU A 135 -5.66 18.48 9.19
N SER A 136 -6.28 19.09 10.20
CA SER A 136 -5.99 20.47 10.55
C SER A 136 -4.72 20.47 11.40
N LEU A 137 -3.60 20.77 10.75
CA LEU A 137 -2.30 20.87 11.37
C LEU A 137 -1.95 22.35 11.58
N ALA A 138 -1.46 22.68 12.76
CA ALA A 138 -0.79 23.95 12.94
C ALA A 138 0.71 23.78 12.65
N TYR A 139 1.41 24.83 12.25
CA TYR A 139 2.86 24.83 12.13
C TYR A 139 3.48 25.86 13.06
N LEU A 140 4.61 25.48 13.67
CA LEU A 140 5.37 26.34 14.57
C LEU A 140 6.33 27.24 13.78
N ASP A 141 7.05 26.67 12.83
CA ASP A 141 8.12 27.33 12.09
C ASP A 141 7.59 27.88 10.76
N SER A 142 7.88 29.13 10.44
CA SER A 142 7.46 29.79 9.17
C SER A 142 8.04 29.13 7.91
N SER A 143 9.10 28.33 8.04
CA SER A 143 9.71 27.57 6.95
C SER A 143 8.86 26.36 6.51
N VAL A 144 7.97 25.83 7.37
CA VAL A 144 7.21 24.59 7.14
C VAL A 144 6.42 24.59 5.82
N PRO A 145 5.62 25.62 5.47
CA PRO A 145 4.83 25.58 4.23
C PRO A 145 5.71 25.56 2.97
N MET A 146 6.79 26.32 2.97
CA MET A 146 7.72 26.37 1.84
C MET A 146 8.46 25.04 1.68
N ARG A 147 8.96 24.51 2.77
CA ARG A 147 9.69 23.25 2.79
C ARG A 147 8.80 22.05 2.44
N LEU A 148 7.56 22.05 2.94
CA LEU A 148 6.59 21.02 2.57
C LEU A 148 6.31 21.05 1.05
N LYS A 149 6.18 22.24 0.48
CA LYS A 149 6.00 22.39 -0.97
C LYS A 149 7.23 21.89 -1.76
N GLU A 150 8.43 22.17 -1.29
CA GLU A 150 9.69 21.69 -1.88
C GLU A 150 9.76 20.14 -1.85
N LEU A 151 9.46 19.53 -0.71
CA LEU A 151 9.48 18.08 -0.54
C LEU A 151 8.41 17.36 -1.37
N LEU A 152 7.26 17.97 -1.57
CA LEU A 152 6.17 17.39 -2.34
C LEU A 152 6.35 17.58 -3.85
N GLY A 153 7.00 18.66 -4.28
CA GLY A 153 7.13 19.02 -5.72
C GLY A 153 5.75 19.06 -6.40
N ASP A 154 5.63 18.41 -7.56
CA ASP A 154 4.37 18.36 -8.34
C ASP A 154 3.20 17.68 -7.59
N ALA A 155 3.47 16.90 -6.54
CA ALA A 155 2.42 16.31 -5.71
C ALA A 155 1.71 17.34 -4.79
N SER A 156 2.19 18.58 -4.77
CA SER A 156 1.61 19.65 -3.93
C SER A 156 0.16 19.99 -4.29
N GLU A 157 -0.24 19.86 -5.55
CA GLU A 157 -1.61 20.14 -6.00
C GLU A 157 -2.64 19.12 -5.48
N LEU A 158 -2.23 17.85 -5.30
CA LEU A 158 -3.08 16.79 -4.78
C LEU A 158 -3.37 16.94 -3.28
N SER A 159 -2.50 17.65 -2.55
CA SER A 159 -2.54 17.75 -1.08
C SER A 159 -3.38 18.92 -0.55
N GLN A 160 -3.62 19.95 -1.34
CA GLN A 160 -4.29 21.19 -0.88
C GLN A 160 -5.75 20.97 -0.44
N GLN A 161 -6.39 19.89 -0.86
CA GLN A 161 -7.80 19.66 -0.53
C GLN A 161 -8.05 18.94 0.80
N ASP A 162 -7.07 18.17 1.30
CA ASP A 162 -7.29 17.27 2.45
C ASP A 162 -6.47 17.65 3.71
N ILE A 163 -5.53 18.63 3.63
CA ILE A 163 -4.74 19.11 4.77
C ILE A 163 -4.88 20.62 4.89
N LYS A 164 -5.37 21.06 6.05
CA LYS A 164 -5.42 22.49 6.40
C LYS A 164 -4.24 22.82 7.28
N LEU A 165 -3.25 23.54 6.73
CA LEU A 165 -2.12 24.09 7.48
C LEU A 165 -2.45 25.51 7.93
N ARG A 166 -2.35 25.77 9.24
CA ARG A 166 -2.46 27.12 9.79
C ARG A 166 -1.27 27.46 10.67
N PRO A 167 -0.84 28.74 10.75
CA PRO A 167 0.17 29.11 11.71
C PRO A 167 -0.34 28.85 13.12
N LEU A 168 0.56 28.40 14.02
CA LEU A 168 0.25 28.34 15.43
C LEU A 168 0.19 29.76 15.98
N ALA A 169 -0.92 30.17 16.60
CA ALA A 169 -1.00 31.46 17.23
C ALA A 169 -0.15 31.48 18.50
N ILE A 170 1.00 32.17 18.44
CA ILE A 170 1.88 32.42 19.58
C ILE A 170 1.52 33.79 20.09
N PRO A 171 1.09 33.95 21.36
CA PRO A 171 0.84 35.28 21.93
C PRO A 171 2.14 36.10 21.88
N ALA A 172 2.02 37.34 21.41
CA ALA A 172 3.12 38.29 21.44
C ALA A 172 3.62 38.41 22.87
N ALA A 173 4.94 38.39 23.03
CA ALA A 173 5.66 38.32 24.29
C ALA A 173 5.03 39.19 25.42
N SER A 174 4.35 38.53 26.33
CA SER A 174 4.18 39.01 27.70
C SER A 174 5.12 38.22 28.58
N ASP A 175 5.63 38.82 29.68
CA ASP A 175 6.54 38.19 30.64
C ASP A 175 6.05 36.87 31.29
N ALA A 176 4.86 36.45 30.96
CA ALA A 176 4.32 35.12 31.27
C ALA A 176 4.71 34.12 30.17
N ALA A 177 5.11 32.92 30.57
CA ALA A 177 5.44 31.82 29.65
C ALA A 177 4.39 31.73 28.50
N PRO A 178 4.84 31.63 27.24
CA PRO A 178 3.92 31.60 26.08
C PRO A 178 2.98 30.40 26.25
N LYS A 179 1.73 30.65 26.65
CA LYS A 179 0.70 29.63 26.68
C LYS A 179 0.06 29.54 25.30
N VAL A 180 0.00 28.35 24.75
CA VAL A 180 -0.75 28.10 23.54
C VAL A 180 -2.22 28.46 23.80
N THR A 181 -2.68 29.57 23.25
CA THR A 181 -4.05 30.10 23.45
C THR A 181 -5.04 29.49 22.47
N ASP A 182 -4.57 28.77 21.47
CA ASP A 182 -5.42 28.09 20.52
C ASP A 182 -6.13 26.91 21.17
N ASP A 183 -7.38 26.70 20.77
CA ASP A 183 -8.13 25.49 21.07
C ASP A 183 -7.44 24.29 20.38
N THR A 184 -6.42 23.73 21.08
CA THR A 184 -5.62 22.60 20.60
C THR A 184 -6.45 21.33 20.47
N SER A 185 -7.66 21.30 21.05
CA SER A 185 -8.58 20.15 20.95
C SER A 185 -9.10 19.91 19.53
N ALA A 186 -9.10 20.94 18.68
CA ALA A 186 -9.51 20.86 17.27
C ALA A 186 -8.33 20.56 16.31
N LEU A 187 -7.07 20.55 16.82
CA LEU A 187 -5.87 20.28 16.02
C LEU A 187 -5.51 18.80 16.04
N ALA A 188 -5.21 18.24 14.88
CA ALA A 188 -4.64 16.90 14.77
C ALA A 188 -3.17 16.87 15.28
N GLY A 189 -2.48 18.02 15.26
CA GLY A 189 -1.13 18.17 15.77
C GLY A 189 -0.43 19.42 15.26
N VAL A 190 0.83 19.59 15.64
CA VAL A 190 1.70 20.71 15.25
C VAL A 190 2.87 20.20 14.44
N VAL A 191 3.10 20.85 13.30
CA VAL A 191 4.24 20.55 12.41
C VAL A 191 5.41 21.43 12.80
N ILE A 192 6.56 20.79 12.98
CA ILE A 192 7.84 21.44 13.27
C ILE A 192 8.83 21.15 12.15
N ASP A 193 9.69 22.10 11.87
CA ASP A 193 10.82 21.90 10.95
C ASP A 193 12.06 21.51 11.79
N PRO A 194 12.57 20.25 11.70
CA PRO A 194 13.74 19.84 12.46
C PRO A 194 15.02 20.64 12.12
N GLN A 195 15.04 21.31 10.97
CA GLN A 195 16.19 22.11 10.51
C GLN A 195 16.03 23.59 10.81
N ALA A 196 14.88 24.02 11.38
CA ALA A 196 14.71 25.40 11.80
C ALA A 196 15.67 25.74 12.97
N PRO A 197 16.18 27.00 13.02
CA PRO A 197 17.04 27.43 14.11
C PRO A 197 16.41 27.15 15.48
N THR A 198 17.19 26.57 16.37
CA THR A 198 16.75 26.24 17.71
C THR A 198 17.07 27.41 18.64
N ASP A 199 16.04 28.00 19.22
CA ASP A 199 16.18 28.99 20.29
C ASP A 199 15.47 28.53 21.56
N ALA A 200 15.76 29.17 22.69
CA ALA A 200 15.20 28.79 23.98
C ALA A 200 13.67 28.96 24.06
N VAL A 201 13.10 29.88 23.28
CA VAL A 201 11.64 30.10 23.20
C VAL A 201 10.97 28.95 22.48
N ARG A 202 11.54 28.56 21.33
CA ARG A 202 11.05 27.43 20.53
C ARG A 202 11.10 26.11 21.31
N GLU A 203 12.18 25.83 22.00
CA GLU A 203 12.30 24.63 22.84
C GLU A 203 11.29 24.58 23.98
N ARG A 204 11.04 25.71 24.64
CA ARG A 204 9.98 25.81 25.66
C ARG A 204 8.60 25.53 25.05
N LEU A 205 8.28 26.13 23.92
CA LEU A 205 7.01 25.89 23.22
C LEU A 205 6.83 24.42 22.83
N ILE A 206 7.87 23.78 22.30
CA ILE A 206 7.86 22.36 21.98
C ILE A 206 7.62 21.51 23.24
N SER A 207 8.29 21.86 24.34
CA SER A 207 8.10 21.16 25.61
C SER A 207 6.71 21.35 26.20
N ASP A 208 6.16 22.56 26.14
CA ASP A 208 4.78 22.86 26.59
C ASP A 208 3.73 22.12 25.74
N LEU A 209 3.89 22.08 24.42
CA LEU A 209 3.02 21.32 23.53
C LEU A 209 3.06 19.82 23.89
N ARG A 210 4.23 19.27 24.18
CA ARG A 210 4.37 17.88 24.62
C ARG A 210 3.69 17.61 25.97
N LEU A 211 3.84 18.53 26.93
CA LEU A 211 3.21 18.43 28.25
C LEU A 211 1.67 18.51 28.13
N GLN A 212 1.16 19.24 27.15
CA GLN A 212 -0.26 19.31 26.82
C GLN A 212 -0.75 18.11 25.97
N HIS A 213 0.10 17.12 25.77
CA HIS A 213 -0.18 15.96 24.92
C HIS A 213 -0.51 16.31 23.45
N VAL A 214 -0.08 17.49 22.97
CA VAL A 214 -0.21 17.86 21.56
C VAL A 214 0.80 17.08 20.74
N ARG A 215 0.37 16.54 19.63
CA ARG A 215 1.22 15.75 18.73
C ARG A 215 2.13 16.64 17.93
N LEU A 216 3.37 16.25 17.84
CA LEU A 216 4.36 16.93 17.01
C LEU A 216 4.71 16.06 15.80
N TYR A 217 4.65 16.66 14.63
CA TYR A 217 5.04 16.03 13.35
C TYR A 217 6.23 16.78 12.78
N SER A 218 7.20 16.07 12.22
CA SER A 218 8.19 16.73 11.35
C SER A 218 7.55 17.04 9.98
N VAL A 219 8.10 18.03 9.30
CA VAL A 219 7.65 18.37 7.93
C VAL A 219 7.82 17.19 6.98
N GLU A 220 8.87 16.39 7.18
CA GLU A 220 9.13 15.17 6.41
C GLU A 220 8.04 14.10 6.66
N ALA A 221 7.63 13.90 7.92
CA ALA A 221 6.57 12.95 8.26
C ALA A 221 5.23 13.32 7.61
N VAL A 222 4.93 14.63 7.55
CA VAL A 222 3.73 15.12 6.85
C VAL A 222 3.86 14.94 5.34
N ALA A 223 5.03 15.24 4.76
CA ALA A 223 5.28 15.00 3.34
C ALA A 223 5.17 13.52 2.96
N GLU A 224 5.66 12.62 3.83
CA GLU A 224 5.54 11.16 3.68
C GLU A 224 4.08 10.70 3.71
N LEU A 225 3.29 11.20 4.65
CA LEU A 225 1.87 10.89 4.78
C LEU A 225 1.09 11.32 3.53
N ILE A 226 1.46 12.46 2.94
CA ILE A 226 0.82 13.01 1.74
C ILE A 226 1.25 12.23 0.50
N SER A 227 2.56 12.04 0.29
CA SER A 227 3.12 11.52 -0.96
C SER A 227 3.18 9.98 -1.03
N GLY A 228 3.09 9.30 0.11
CA GLY A 228 3.27 7.86 0.20
C GLY A 228 4.69 7.39 -0.16
N ARG A 229 5.70 8.25 0.05
CA ARG A 229 7.13 7.96 -0.18
C ARG A 229 7.99 8.48 0.95
N LYS A 230 9.07 7.81 1.28
CA LYS A 230 10.09 8.25 2.25
C LYS A 230 10.93 9.39 1.67
N MET A 231 11.18 10.43 2.46
CA MET A 231 12.03 11.55 2.06
C MET A 231 13.50 11.18 2.27
N LEU A 232 14.22 10.87 1.17
CA LEU A 232 15.61 10.39 1.23
C LEU A 232 16.62 11.47 1.60
N SER A 233 16.33 12.75 1.28
CA SER A 233 17.25 13.88 1.49
C SER A 233 17.59 14.13 2.97
N ASN A 234 16.74 13.70 3.88
CA ASN A 234 16.87 13.96 5.32
C ASN A 234 16.77 12.69 6.17
N LEU A 235 17.00 11.52 5.55
CA LEU A 235 16.97 10.24 6.25
C LEU A 235 18.13 10.20 7.28
N GLN A 236 17.78 10.33 8.54
CA GLN A 236 18.73 10.12 9.64
C GLN A 236 18.86 8.64 9.96
N ALA A 237 19.98 8.25 10.56
CA ALA A 237 20.19 6.87 11.00
C ALA A 237 19.04 6.37 11.91
N GLN A 238 18.46 7.26 12.71
CA GLN A 238 17.34 6.96 13.60
C GLN A 238 16.06 6.54 12.84
N ASP A 239 15.80 7.15 11.67
CA ASP A 239 14.64 6.80 10.83
C ASP A 239 14.80 5.43 10.19
N LEU A 240 16.05 5.03 9.93
CA LEU A 240 16.38 3.73 9.38
C LEU A 240 16.30 2.62 10.44
N TRP A 241 16.58 2.93 11.71
CA TRP A 241 16.42 1.97 12.81
C TRP A 241 14.94 1.70 13.14
N ALA A 242 14.06 2.64 12.81
CA ALA A 242 12.61 2.46 12.97
C ALA A 242 11.97 1.57 11.87
N LEU A 243 12.76 1.10 10.90
CA LEU A 243 12.30 0.14 9.89
C LEU A 243 12.26 -1.30 10.45
N ASP A 244 11.75 -1.45 11.67
CA ASP A 244 11.49 -2.76 12.23
C ASP A 244 10.37 -3.45 11.47
N GLY A 245 10.63 -4.68 11.01
CA GLY A 245 9.63 -5.49 10.33
C GLY A 245 8.40 -5.73 11.21
N ASN A 246 7.32 -6.16 10.60
CA ASN A 246 6.11 -6.62 11.30
C ASN A 246 6.07 -8.16 11.31
N PRO A 247 6.67 -8.84 12.32
CA PRO A 247 6.79 -10.30 12.34
C PRO A 247 5.44 -11.02 12.33
N ALA A 248 4.41 -10.42 12.96
CA ALA A 248 3.07 -10.98 12.97
C ALA A 248 2.47 -10.96 11.55
N TYR A 249 2.62 -9.85 10.85
CA TYR A 249 2.15 -9.75 9.47
C TYR A 249 3.02 -10.57 8.50
N ASP A 250 4.31 -10.71 8.73
CA ASP A 250 5.21 -11.55 7.91
C ASP A 250 4.70 -12.98 7.78
N THR A 251 4.18 -13.57 8.87
CA THR A 251 3.62 -14.92 8.86
C THR A 251 2.31 -14.97 8.07
N VAL A 252 1.39 -14.04 8.34
CA VAL A 252 0.11 -13.95 7.61
C VAL A 252 0.36 -13.74 6.12
N LYS A 253 1.26 -12.81 5.78
CA LYS A 253 1.66 -12.54 4.41
C LYS A 253 2.22 -13.78 3.72
N ARG A 254 3.10 -14.53 4.39
CA ARG A 254 3.67 -15.76 3.84
C ARG A 254 2.61 -16.82 3.54
N LEU A 255 1.67 -17.03 4.46
CA LEU A 255 0.55 -17.98 4.27
C LEU A 255 -0.34 -17.51 3.11
N THR A 256 -0.62 -16.22 3.02
CA THR A 256 -1.39 -15.62 1.91
C THR A 256 -0.67 -15.79 0.57
N ASP A 257 0.63 -15.52 0.49
CA ASP A 257 1.44 -15.71 -0.72
C ASP A 257 1.38 -17.17 -1.21
N ILE A 258 1.57 -18.13 -0.31
CA ILE A 258 1.50 -19.56 -0.66
C ILE A 258 0.08 -19.93 -1.07
N GLY A 259 -0.92 -19.57 -0.26
CA GLY A 259 -2.32 -19.93 -0.50
C GLY A 259 -2.83 -19.41 -1.85
N LEU A 260 -2.59 -18.12 -2.15
CA LEU A 260 -3.00 -17.51 -3.43
C LEU A 260 -2.25 -18.12 -4.62
N THR A 261 -0.95 -18.38 -4.47
CA THR A 261 -0.15 -19.00 -5.55
C THR A 261 -0.61 -20.42 -5.85
N LEU A 262 -0.92 -21.22 -4.81
CA LEU A 262 -1.44 -22.58 -4.98
C LEU A 262 -2.87 -22.56 -5.52
N ALA A 263 -3.73 -21.67 -5.05
CA ALA A 263 -5.10 -21.52 -5.58
C ALA A 263 -5.11 -21.13 -7.06
N ALA A 264 -4.16 -20.31 -7.48
CA ALA A 264 -4.00 -19.92 -8.88
C ALA A 264 -3.24 -20.97 -9.74
N LEU A 265 -2.67 -22.03 -9.16
CA LEU A 265 -1.86 -23.04 -9.84
C LEU A 265 -2.56 -23.66 -11.06
N PRO A 266 -3.85 -24.06 -10.99
CA PRO A 266 -4.56 -24.64 -12.13
C PRO A 266 -4.66 -23.69 -13.34
N LEU A 267 -4.52 -22.38 -13.12
CA LEU A 267 -4.57 -21.37 -14.17
C LEU A 267 -3.17 -21.01 -14.67
N TRP A 268 -2.26 -20.62 -13.76
CA TRP A 268 -0.98 -20.08 -14.19
C TRP A 268 -0.02 -21.16 -14.72
N LEU A 269 -0.08 -22.41 -14.22
CA LEU A 269 0.82 -23.47 -14.70
C LEU A 269 0.55 -23.87 -16.15
N PRO A 270 -0.70 -24.15 -16.60
CA PRO A 270 -0.98 -24.39 -18.01
C PRO A 270 -0.61 -23.21 -18.91
N LEU A 271 -0.91 -21.97 -18.47
CA LEU A 271 -0.55 -20.77 -19.23
C LEU A 271 0.97 -20.62 -19.37
N CYS A 272 1.71 -20.90 -18.30
CA CYS A 272 3.18 -20.88 -18.30
C CYS A 272 3.74 -21.93 -19.25
N LEU A 273 3.20 -23.16 -19.25
CA LEU A 273 3.63 -24.25 -20.14
C LEU A 273 3.30 -23.93 -21.60
N ALA A 274 2.09 -23.42 -21.89
CA ALA A 274 1.70 -23.02 -23.25
C ALA A 274 2.59 -21.89 -23.79
N ALA A 275 2.84 -20.84 -22.98
CA ALA A 275 3.72 -19.74 -23.35
C ALA A 275 5.17 -20.22 -23.51
N GLY A 276 5.65 -21.11 -22.64
CA GLY A 276 6.99 -21.73 -22.77
C GLY A 276 7.15 -22.57 -24.03
N LEU A 277 6.12 -23.33 -24.41
CA LEU A 277 6.10 -24.08 -25.68
C LEU A 277 6.15 -23.12 -26.87
N ALA A 278 5.35 -22.05 -26.85
CA ALA A 278 5.36 -21.01 -27.90
C ALA A 278 6.75 -20.38 -28.06
N VAL A 279 7.44 -20.09 -26.94
CA VAL A 279 8.84 -19.58 -26.95
C VAL A 279 9.78 -20.58 -27.60
N LYS A 280 9.67 -21.86 -27.23
CA LYS A 280 10.54 -22.93 -27.76
C LYS A 280 10.34 -23.17 -29.26
N LEU A 281 9.09 -23.05 -29.75
CA LEU A 281 8.76 -23.17 -31.17
C LEU A 281 9.19 -21.94 -31.98
N ASN A 282 9.20 -20.76 -31.38
CA ASN A 282 9.56 -19.52 -32.07
C ASN A 282 11.07 -19.35 -32.27
N THR A 283 11.90 -19.79 -31.30
CA THR A 283 13.37 -19.66 -31.38
C THR A 283 14.07 -20.84 -30.72
N PRO A 284 15.24 -21.29 -31.26
CA PRO A 284 16.03 -22.37 -30.67
C PRO A 284 16.57 -21.98 -29.27
N GLY A 285 16.73 -22.96 -28.37
CA GLY A 285 17.29 -22.80 -27.04
C GLY A 285 16.29 -23.07 -25.90
N PRO A 286 16.68 -22.82 -24.64
CA PRO A 286 15.85 -23.12 -23.47
C PRO A 286 14.62 -22.19 -23.40
N MET A 287 13.47 -22.70 -22.94
CA MET A 287 12.26 -21.90 -22.75
C MET A 287 12.36 -20.96 -21.53
N LEU A 288 13.14 -21.34 -20.53
CA LEU A 288 13.35 -20.58 -19.31
C LEU A 288 14.67 -19.81 -19.38
N PHE A 289 14.62 -18.58 -18.90
CA PHE A 289 15.76 -17.73 -18.62
C PHE A 289 15.89 -17.58 -17.10
N SER A 290 17.09 -17.60 -16.59
CA SER A 290 17.35 -17.37 -15.18
C SER A 290 18.44 -16.34 -14.98
N GLN A 291 18.32 -15.55 -13.90
CA GLN A 291 19.27 -14.51 -13.54
C GLN A 291 19.41 -14.42 -12.03
N ILE A 292 20.61 -14.07 -11.54
CA ILE A 292 20.84 -13.81 -10.12
C ILE A 292 20.30 -12.44 -9.76
N ARG A 293 19.55 -12.37 -8.67
CA ARG A 293 18.96 -11.16 -8.10
C ARG A 293 19.20 -11.12 -6.61
N ILE A 294 19.11 -9.91 -6.02
CA ILE A 294 19.22 -9.72 -4.58
C ILE A 294 17.84 -9.79 -3.94
N GLY A 295 17.70 -10.64 -2.94
CA GLY A 295 16.50 -10.89 -2.16
C GLY A 295 16.56 -10.32 -0.75
N ARG A 296 15.73 -10.90 0.15
CA ARG A 296 15.67 -10.51 1.57
C ARG A 296 17.04 -10.67 2.25
N ASN A 297 17.37 -9.69 3.08
CA ASN A 297 18.63 -9.62 3.84
C ASN A 297 19.89 -9.64 2.94
N GLY A 298 19.76 -9.14 1.70
CA GLY A 298 20.88 -9.07 0.76
C GLY A 298 21.31 -10.42 0.17
N ARG A 299 20.55 -11.50 0.38
CA ARG A 299 20.87 -12.84 -0.12
C ARG A 299 20.60 -12.94 -1.61
N GLU A 300 21.54 -13.52 -2.35
CA GLU A 300 21.35 -13.81 -3.75
C GLU A 300 20.37 -14.98 -3.95
N PHE A 301 19.50 -14.85 -4.97
CA PHE A 301 18.62 -15.93 -5.41
C PHE A 301 18.49 -15.91 -6.93
N ARG A 302 18.07 -17.04 -7.49
CA ARG A 302 17.86 -17.19 -8.93
C ARG A 302 16.40 -16.94 -9.29
N ILE A 303 16.14 -15.83 -10.01
CA ILE A 303 14.81 -15.54 -10.56
C ILE A 303 14.60 -16.31 -11.87
N TRP A 304 13.37 -16.77 -12.11
CA TRP A 304 13.00 -17.49 -13.31
C TRP A 304 12.01 -16.69 -14.16
N LYS A 305 12.23 -16.68 -15.48
CA LYS A 305 11.35 -16.04 -16.47
C LYS A 305 11.24 -16.91 -17.71
N LEU A 306 10.17 -16.72 -18.51
CA LEU A 306 10.18 -17.23 -19.87
C LEU A 306 11.11 -16.37 -20.74
N ARG A 307 11.84 -17.01 -21.63
CA ARG A 307 12.73 -16.32 -22.54
C ARG A 307 11.94 -15.50 -23.54
N SER A 308 12.11 -14.19 -23.53
CA SER A 308 11.46 -13.23 -24.44
C SER A 308 12.39 -12.62 -25.48
N MET A 309 13.69 -12.88 -25.36
CA MET A 309 14.76 -12.35 -26.21
C MET A 309 15.57 -13.50 -26.83
N ARG A 310 16.20 -13.26 -27.97
CA ARG A 310 17.16 -14.19 -28.55
C ARG A 310 18.33 -14.37 -27.60
N HIS A 311 18.88 -15.58 -27.56
CA HIS A 311 20.06 -15.88 -26.76
C HIS A 311 21.27 -15.28 -27.46
N GLU A 312 21.83 -14.22 -26.91
CA GLU A 312 23.18 -13.72 -27.27
C GLU A 312 24.11 -13.99 -26.08
N GLU A 313 25.33 -14.35 -26.36
CA GLU A 313 26.39 -14.43 -25.36
C GLU A 313 26.79 -13.01 -24.95
N ALA A 314 25.95 -12.39 -24.11
CA ALA A 314 26.19 -11.03 -23.65
C ALA A 314 27.16 -11.02 -22.49
N THR A 315 28.31 -10.41 -22.71
CA THR A 315 29.40 -10.21 -21.71
C THR A 315 29.08 -9.07 -20.71
N THR A 316 28.07 -8.26 -20.93
CA THR A 316 27.74 -7.12 -20.06
C THR A 316 26.25 -7.01 -19.78
N ALA A 317 25.88 -6.74 -18.51
CA ALA A 317 24.52 -6.46 -18.11
C ALA A 317 24.03 -5.14 -18.77
N ARG A 318 23.03 -5.24 -19.66
CA ARG A 318 22.38 -4.07 -20.30
C ARG A 318 20.92 -4.02 -19.91
N PHE A 319 20.41 -2.81 -19.66
CA PHE A 319 18.96 -2.59 -19.59
C PHE A 319 18.32 -2.89 -20.94
N ALA A 320 17.12 -3.49 -20.91
CA ALA A 320 16.35 -3.65 -22.13
C ALA A 320 15.83 -2.28 -22.56
N GLN A 321 16.13 -1.87 -23.80
CA GLN A 321 15.69 -0.61 -24.37
C GLN A 321 14.27 -0.72 -24.97
N PRO A 322 13.54 0.39 -25.13
CA PRO A 322 12.35 0.42 -25.96
C PRO A 322 12.71 -0.01 -27.39
N ASN A 323 11.96 -0.93 -27.98
CA ASN A 323 12.21 -1.53 -29.31
C ASN A 323 13.53 -2.29 -29.48
N ASP A 324 13.96 -2.99 -28.42
CA ASP A 324 15.15 -3.85 -28.45
C ASP A 324 14.98 -4.98 -29.50
N ASP A 325 15.85 -4.98 -30.52
CA ASP A 325 15.81 -5.95 -31.64
C ASP A 325 15.98 -7.42 -31.23
N ARG A 326 16.47 -7.65 -30.03
CA ARG A 326 16.61 -8.98 -29.44
C ARG A 326 15.25 -9.58 -29.06
N VAL A 327 14.20 -8.77 -28.91
CA VAL A 327 12.88 -9.23 -28.49
C VAL A 327 12.21 -9.98 -29.65
N THR A 328 11.86 -11.25 -29.42
CA THR A 328 11.20 -12.08 -30.41
C THR A 328 9.74 -11.68 -30.60
N SER A 329 9.09 -12.12 -31.71
CA SER A 329 7.66 -11.84 -31.94
C SER A 329 6.77 -12.40 -30.82
N VAL A 330 7.01 -13.65 -30.38
CA VAL A 330 6.34 -14.23 -29.21
C VAL A 330 6.76 -13.48 -27.94
N GLY A 331 8.02 -13.09 -27.83
CA GLY A 331 8.55 -12.30 -26.74
C GLY A 331 7.81 -10.99 -26.51
N LYS A 332 7.43 -10.28 -27.57
CA LYS A 332 6.60 -9.05 -27.49
C LYS A 332 5.26 -9.30 -26.83
N ILE A 333 4.60 -10.40 -27.18
CA ILE A 333 3.28 -10.77 -26.64
C ILE A 333 3.41 -11.12 -25.16
N ILE A 334 4.34 -12.03 -24.80
CA ILE A 334 4.45 -12.50 -23.42
C ILE A 334 4.93 -11.39 -22.47
N ARG A 335 5.75 -10.43 -22.93
CA ARG A 335 6.15 -9.24 -22.16
C ARG A 335 4.99 -8.28 -21.95
N ARG A 336 4.20 -8.00 -23.01
CA ARG A 336 3.03 -7.14 -22.92
C ARG A 336 1.97 -7.70 -21.96
N THR A 337 1.80 -9.02 -21.94
CA THR A 337 0.83 -9.72 -21.07
C THR A 337 1.42 -10.13 -19.73
N ARG A 338 2.71 -9.86 -19.47
CA ARG A 338 3.46 -10.28 -18.27
C ARG A 338 3.50 -11.80 -18.05
N LEU A 339 3.20 -12.58 -19.07
CA LEU A 339 3.30 -14.05 -19.01
C LEU A 339 4.74 -14.53 -18.82
N ASP A 340 5.72 -13.74 -19.28
CA ASP A 340 7.15 -14.02 -19.06
C ASP A 340 7.53 -14.08 -17.58
N GLU A 341 6.77 -13.44 -16.70
CA GLU A 341 7.04 -13.42 -15.26
C GLU A 341 6.33 -14.54 -14.47
N LEU A 342 5.44 -15.35 -15.11
CA LEU A 342 4.75 -16.46 -14.44
C LEU A 342 5.66 -17.46 -13.73
N PRO A 343 6.86 -17.84 -14.26
CA PRO A 343 7.74 -18.76 -13.54
C PRO A 343 8.23 -18.24 -12.18
N GLN A 344 8.14 -16.92 -11.92
CA GLN A 344 8.50 -16.35 -10.63
C GLN A 344 7.53 -16.77 -9.50
N LEU A 345 6.32 -17.24 -9.84
CA LEU A 345 5.41 -17.82 -8.85
C LEU A 345 6.03 -19.05 -8.18
N TRP A 346 6.93 -19.76 -8.85
CA TRP A 346 7.75 -20.78 -8.24
C TRP A 346 8.72 -20.20 -7.18
N ASN A 347 9.33 -19.02 -7.45
CA ASN A 347 10.15 -18.33 -6.44
C ASN A 347 9.32 -17.89 -5.23
N VAL A 348 8.05 -17.54 -5.45
CA VAL A 348 7.11 -17.25 -4.34
C VAL A 348 6.87 -18.51 -3.50
N LEU A 349 6.56 -19.65 -4.12
CA LEU A 349 6.37 -20.91 -3.38
C LEU A 349 7.62 -21.34 -2.61
N LYS A 350 8.79 -21.17 -3.21
CA LYS A 350 10.07 -21.49 -2.59
C LYS A 350 10.42 -20.58 -1.41
N GLY A 351 9.91 -19.32 -1.41
CA GLY A 351 10.14 -18.33 -0.35
C GLY A 351 11.23 -17.31 -0.65
N ASP A 352 11.81 -17.35 -1.85
CA ASP A 352 12.75 -16.33 -2.33
C ASP A 352 12.05 -14.99 -2.57
N MET A 353 10.77 -15.04 -2.98
CA MET A 353 9.93 -13.90 -3.30
C MET A 353 8.60 -13.91 -2.55
N SER A 354 7.90 -12.81 -2.62
CA SER A 354 6.49 -12.59 -2.24
C SER A 354 5.70 -12.17 -3.48
N LEU A 355 4.37 -12.25 -3.44
CA LEU A 355 3.53 -11.66 -4.48
C LEU A 355 3.70 -10.14 -4.52
N ILE A 356 3.81 -9.49 -3.35
CA ILE A 356 3.92 -8.05 -3.21
C ILE A 356 5.17 -7.68 -2.40
N GLY A 357 5.98 -6.77 -2.93
CA GLY A 357 7.23 -6.29 -2.33
C GLY A 357 8.06 -5.46 -3.31
N PRO A 358 9.19 -4.89 -2.88
CA PRO A 358 10.13 -4.21 -3.77
C PRO A 358 10.60 -5.12 -4.90
N ARG A 359 10.70 -4.60 -6.14
CA ARG A 359 11.16 -5.40 -7.29
C ARG A 359 12.61 -5.84 -7.09
N PRO A 360 12.96 -7.14 -7.30
CA PRO A 360 14.33 -7.62 -7.14
C PRO A 360 15.23 -7.08 -8.26
N GLU A 361 16.37 -6.50 -7.88
CA GLU A 361 17.36 -5.94 -8.81
C GLU A 361 18.56 -6.85 -9.00
N GLN A 362 19.31 -6.64 -10.09
CA GLN A 362 20.54 -7.36 -10.41
C GLN A 362 21.64 -6.99 -9.41
N ALA A 363 22.50 -7.95 -9.07
CA ALA A 363 23.58 -7.77 -8.10
C ALA A 363 24.50 -6.59 -8.46
N GLU A 364 24.82 -6.42 -9.76
CA GLU A 364 25.66 -5.34 -10.26
C GLU A 364 25.06 -3.96 -9.96
N PHE A 365 23.76 -3.78 -10.24
CA PHE A 365 23.08 -2.52 -9.97
C PHE A 365 22.93 -2.25 -8.48
N VAL A 366 22.65 -3.30 -7.68
CA VAL A 366 22.57 -3.16 -6.22
C VAL A 366 23.91 -2.67 -5.66
N ARG A 367 25.04 -3.20 -6.11
CA ARG A 367 26.37 -2.75 -5.68
C ARG A 367 26.60 -1.27 -6.01
N VAL A 368 26.28 -0.85 -7.26
CA VAL A 368 26.46 0.53 -7.68
C VAL A 368 25.58 1.48 -6.86
N PHE A 369 24.29 1.16 -6.72
CA PHE A 369 23.35 2.05 -6.00
C PHE A 369 23.58 2.05 -4.49
N ALA A 370 24.01 0.95 -3.89
CA ALA A 370 24.34 0.91 -2.46
C ALA A 370 25.53 1.83 -2.10
N HIS A 371 26.47 2.02 -3.03
CA HIS A 371 27.57 2.98 -2.86
C HIS A 371 27.12 4.44 -2.99
N ARG A 372 26.16 4.72 -3.88
CA ARG A 372 25.72 6.09 -4.17
C ARG A 372 24.60 6.57 -3.25
N ILE A 373 23.73 5.66 -2.82
CA ILE A 373 22.56 5.93 -2.00
C ILE A 373 22.66 5.08 -0.73
N PRO A 374 23.12 5.63 0.41
CA PRO A 374 23.34 4.87 1.64
C PRO A 374 22.10 4.11 2.15
N ALA A 375 20.90 4.63 1.88
CA ALA A 375 19.64 4.00 2.25
C ALA A 375 19.23 2.83 1.36
N TYR A 376 19.93 2.58 0.21
CA TYR A 376 19.54 1.58 -0.76
C TYR A 376 19.44 0.14 -0.22
N PRO A 377 20.33 -0.34 0.66
CA PRO A 377 20.27 -1.69 1.20
C PRO A 377 19.00 -1.99 2.03
N TYR A 378 18.36 -0.98 2.63
CA TYR A 378 17.19 -1.18 3.49
C TYR A 378 15.95 -1.69 2.74
N ARG A 379 15.90 -1.55 1.41
CA ARG A 379 14.85 -2.17 0.60
C ARG A 379 14.83 -3.70 0.67
N HIS A 380 15.93 -4.31 1.10
CA HIS A 380 16.10 -5.75 1.24
C HIS A 380 15.68 -6.29 2.63
N LEU A 381 15.15 -5.47 3.52
CA LEU A 381 14.61 -5.92 4.81
C LEU A 381 13.37 -6.81 4.64
N VAL A 382 12.64 -6.65 3.55
CA VAL A 382 11.48 -7.48 3.19
C VAL A 382 11.78 -8.37 1.99
N ARG A 383 10.92 -9.39 1.74
CA ARG A 383 11.04 -10.20 0.52
C ARG A 383 10.74 -9.35 -0.71
N PRO A 384 11.50 -9.51 -1.80
CA PRO A 384 11.17 -8.88 -3.07
C PRO A 384 9.85 -9.43 -3.63
N GLY A 385 9.12 -8.59 -4.37
CA GLY A 385 7.81 -8.91 -4.91
C GLY A 385 7.76 -9.05 -6.43
N LEU A 386 6.72 -9.74 -6.90
CA LEU A 386 6.32 -9.74 -8.31
C LEU A 386 5.84 -8.35 -8.72
N THR A 387 5.03 -7.74 -7.86
CA THR A 387 4.60 -6.35 -7.92
C THR A 387 4.91 -5.62 -6.61
N GLY A 388 4.91 -4.29 -6.61
CA GLY A 388 5.25 -3.50 -5.43
C GLY A 388 4.80 -2.05 -5.52
N TRP A 389 4.89 -1.35 -4.41
CA TRP A 389 4.41 0.03 -4.28
C TRP A 389 5.08 0.97 -5.29
N ALA A 390 6.41 0.93 -5.42
CA ALA A 390 7.14 1.71 -6.41
C ALA A 390 6.67 1.41 -7.85
N GLN A 391 6.43 0.14 -8.18
CA GLN A 391 6.00 -0.27 -9.53
C GLN A 391 4.62 0.29 -9.91
N VAL A 392 3.69 0.39 -8.95
CA VAL A 392 2.32 0.88 -9.20
C VAL A 392 2.20 2.41 -9.07
N GLN A 393 3.22 3.09 -8.56
CA GLN A 393 3.23 4.55 -8.41
C GLN A 393 4.05 5.25 -9.50
N GLN A 394 5.27 4.79 -9.77
CA GLN A 394 6.21 5.47 -10.66
C GLN A 394 6.35 4.78 -12.03
N GLY A 395 6.16 3.45 -12.10
CA GLY A 395 6.44 2.69 -13.32
C GLY A 395 7.93 2.39 -13.52
N TYR A 396 8.44 2.66 -14.71
CA TYR A 396 9.84 2.37 -15.07
C TYR A 396 10.75 3.53 -14.64
N ALA A 397 11.89 3.22 -14.06
CA ALA A 397 12.89 4.19 -13.60
C ALA A 397 14.21 3.98 -14.35
N GLU A 398 14.72 5.05 -14.97
CA GLU A 398 16.02 5.10 -15.64
C GLU A 398 16.88 6.19 -15.00
N GLY A 399 18.15 5.87 -14.72
CA GLY A 399 19.09 6.82 -14.12
C GLY A 399 19.03 6.86 -12.58
N GLU A 400 19.94 7.63 -11.99
CA GLU A 400 20.16 7.69 -10.54
C GLU A 400 19.02 8.40 -9.80
N GLU A 401 18.57 9.53 -10.33
CA GLU A 401 17.49 10.32 -9.73
C GLU A 401 16.17 9.54 -9.68
N GLN A 402 15.79 8.92 -10.79
CA GLN A 402 14.58 8.10 -10.83
C GLN A 402 14.69 6.85 -9.96
N THR A 403 15.92 6.31 -9.80
CA THR A 403 16.18 5.19 -8.87
C THR A 403 16.03 5.65 -7.41
N ALA A 404 16.45 6.87 -7.07
CA ALA A 404 16.22 7.44 -5.75
C ALA A 404 14.72 7.62 -5.46
N VAL A 405 13.96 8.14 -6.43
CA VAL A 405 12.49 8.24 -6.30
C VAL A 405 11.86 6.84 -6.14
N LYS A 406 12.27 5.86 -6.92
CA LYS A 406 11.82 4.47 -6.78
C LYS A 406 12.12 3.91 -5.39
N LEU A 407 13.34 4.13 -4.91
CA LEU A 407 13.76 3.73 -3.57
C LEU A 407 12.87 4.36 -2.49
N SER A 408 12.51 5.64 -2.63
CA SER A 408 11.66 6.32 -1.66
C SER A 408 10.28 5.64 -1.51
N TYR A 409 9.69 5.13 -2.59
CA TYR A 409 8.48 4.32 -2.56
C TYR A 409 8.74 2.92 -1.98
N ASP A 410 9.86 2.27 -2.34
CA ASP A 410 10.22 0.96 -1.79
C ASP A 410 10.42 1.04 -0.27
N LEU A 411 11.09 2.10 0.24
CA LEU A 411 11.28 2.31 1.68
C LEU A 411 9.99 2.65 2.41
N TYR A 412 9.08 3.38 1.77
CA TYR A 412 7.73 3.58 2.31
C TYR A 412 7.02 2.24 2.51
N TYR A 413 7.08 1.36 1.50
CA TYR A 413 6.53 0.02 1.63
C TYR A 413 7.18 -0.76 2.77
N VAL A 414 8.52 -0.74 2.88
CA VAL A 414 9.27 -1.42 3.96
C VAL A 414 8.83 -0.92 5.34
N ALA A 415 8.59 0.39 5.48
CA ALA A 415 8.16 0.98 6.74
C ALA A 415 6.71 0.66 7.13
N HIS A 416 5.81 0.53 6.13
CA HIS A 416 4.36 0.50 6.36
C HIS A 416 3.65 -0.72 5.77
N TYR A 417 4.40 -1.79 5.38
CA TYR A 417 3.78 -2.95 4.75
C TYR A 417 2.75 -3.60 5.67
N SER A 418 1.58 -3.78 5.12
CA SER A 418 0.39 -4.26 5.82
C SER A 418 -0.57 -4.90 4.83
N LEU A 419 -1.55 -5.66 5.33
CA LEU A 419 -2.60 -6.24 4.49
C LEU A 419 -3.34 -5.17 3.66
N ALA A 420 -3.61 -4.00 4.25
CA ALA A 420 -4.29 -2.91 3.57
C ALA A 420 -3.47 -2.35 2.39
N LEU A 421 -2.16 -2.13 2.61
CA LEU A 421 -1.26 -1.65 1.56
C LEU A 421 -1.09 -2.72 0.47
N ASP A 422 -0.96 -3.99 0.83
CA ASP A 422 -0.86 -5.09 -0.12
C ASP A 422 -2.12 -5.22 -0.99
N LEU A 423 -3.31 -5.11 -0.41
CA LEU A 423 -4.57 -5.12 -1.17
C LEU A 423 -4.68 -3.93 -2.12
N LEU A 424 -4.26 -2.76 -1.69
CA LEU A 424 -4.23 -1.57 -2.53
C LEU A 424 -3.26 -1.76 -3.72
N ILE A 425 -2.07 -2.33 -3.47
CA ILE A 425 -1.09 -2.63 -4.51
C ILE A 425 -1.65 -3.67 -5.48
N ALA A 426 -2.29 -4.73 -4.99
CA ALA A 426 -2.93 -5.75 -5.81
C ALA A 426 -4.01 -5.14 -6.74
N TYR A 427 -4.87 -4.27 -6.20
CA TYR A 427 -5.86 -3.54 -6.99
C TYR A 427 -5.24 -2.66 -8.07
N LYS A 428 -4.22 -1.87 -7.71
CA LYS A 428 -3.52 -1.01 -8.68
C LYS A 428 -2.83 -1.84 -9.76
N THR A 429 -2.22 -2.97 -9.39
CA THR A 429 -1.59 -3.89 -10.34
C THR A 429 -2.63 -4.45 -11.31
N ALA A 430 -3.77 -4.92 -10.82
CA ALA A 430 -4.86 -5.38 -11.67
C ALA A 430 -5.32 -4.28 -12.64
N ARG A 431 -5.55 -3.07 -12.14
CA ARG A 431 -5.92 -1.91 -12.97
C ARG A 431 -4.87 -1.63 -14.06
N ILE A 432 -3.59 -1.65 -13.73
CA ILE A 432 -2.48 -1.44 -14.68
C ILE A 432 -2.48 -2.52 -15.76
N LEU A 433 -2.71 -3.78 -15.41
CA LEU A 433 -2.78 -4.89 -16.37
C LEU A 433 -3.94 -4.72 -17.35
N PHE A 434 -5.10 -4.23 -16.89
CA PHE A 434 -6.27 -3.98 -17.75
C PHE A 434 -6.14 -2.70 -18.60
N THR A 435 -5.50 -1.64 -18.08
CA THR A 435 -5.38 -0.37 -18.78
C THR A 435 -4.11 -0.25 -19.64
N GLY A 436 -3.15 -1.18 -19.49
CA GLY A 436 -1.87 -1.15 -20.20
C GLY A 436 -0.92 -0.02 -19.75
N PHE A 437 -1.22 0.68 -18.66
CA PHE A 437 -0.36 1.74 -18.15
C PHE A 437 0.98 1.17 -17.69
N GLY A 438 2.11 1.74 -18.19
CA GLY A 438 3.46 1.30 -17.83
C GLY A 438 3.92 -0.03 -18.45
N ALA A 439 3.19 -0.62 -19.39
CA ALA A 439 3.68 -1.71 -20.22
C ALA A 439 4.53 -1.13 -21.37
N ARG A 440 5.85 -1.32 -21.29
CA ARG A 440 6.80 -1.05 -22.38
C ARG A 440 7.40 -2.35 -22.87
#